data_07d8c51d1177537736ea0efaaa51477a
#
_entry.id   07d8c51d1177537736ea0efaaa51477a
#
_cell.length_a   1.000
_cell.length_b   1.000
_cell.length_c   1.000
_cell.angle_alpha   90.00
_cell.angle_beta   90.00
_cell.angle_gamma   90.00
#
_symmetry.space_group_name_H-M   'P 1'
#
loop_
_entity.id
_entity.type
_entity.pdbx_description
1 polymer ?
#
loop_
_entity_poly.entity_id
_entity_poly.type
_entity_poly.pdbx_seq_one_letter_code
_entity_poly.pdbx_strand_id
1 'polypeptide(L)'
;MDYNTLIVLVGLVNAGLLLGSFGALVSLRGENLTADVAGHGVVSGVVLSQGVTVWLGLTTWLAVPLLCALGFASSGLILCFIFFLRWRGYSVGASQALAIALAYGSSLVLLSLVQATGAFSTKGLTLLLLGDAATLTLVKVLPALVLLLVWGLAFLLLRRALHDWVLDRNASGLAGLQSWLDLVWAVATVALVLSALPALGLTLLVGMLTLPALIVRPWVASFNGLVLGAALVGGLVSGVAGWLSAGVLPLPTGALVVVSLGAVWALGSLAAGLRRKGVPAR
;
A
#
# COMPACT_ATOMS: atom_id res chain seq x y z
N MET A 1 -26.85 5.91 -12.17
CA MET A 1 -25.69 5.86 -11.27
C MET A 1 -25.59 7.20 -10.59
N ASP A 2 -25.62 7.22 -9.28
CA ASP A 2 -25.50 8.47 -8.54
C ASP A 2 -24.08 9.01 -8.64
N TYR A 3 -23.92 10.33 -8.62
CA TYR A 3 -22.63 11.01 -8.73
C TYR A 3 -21.61 10.47 -7.72
N ASN A 4 -22.02 10.19 -6.49
CA ASN A 4 -21.17 9.63 -5.45
C ASN A 4 -20.66 8.22 -5.80
N THR A 5 -21.53 7.36 -6.33
CA THR A 5 -21.17 6.02 -6.78
C THR A 5 -20.09 6.04 -7.86
N LEU A 6 -20.19 7.00 -8.79
CA LEU A 6 -19.19 7.16 -9.85
C LEU A 6 -17.84 7.60 -9.31
N ILE A 7 -17.79 8.53 -8.34
CA ILE A 7 -16.56 8.97 -7.70
C ILE A 7 -15.88 7.80 -6.96
N VAL A 8 -16.66 7.03 -6.19
CA VAL A 8 -16.17 5.85 -5.47
C VAL A 8 -15.57 4.83 -6.44
N LEU A 9 -16.28 4.55 -7.53
CA LEU A 9 -15.83 3.60 -8.54
C LEU A 9 -14.55 4.05 -9.22
N VAL A 10 -14.47 5.31 -9.68
CA VAL A 10 -13.28 5.89 -10.29
C VAL A 10 -12.10 5.88 -9.30
N GLY A 11 -12.37 6.22 -8.03
CA GLY A 11 -11.36 6.22 -6.97
C GLY A 11 -10.80 4.84 -6.71
N LEU A 12 -11.65 3.80 -6.64
CA LEU A 12 -11.22 2.42 -6.42
C LEU A 12 -10.49 1.84 -7.62
N VAL A 13 -10.94 2.09 -8.84
CA VAL A 13 -10.23 1.67 -10.06
C VAL A 13 -8.85 2.32 -10.11
N ASN A 14 -8.79 3.63 -9.88
CA ASN A 14 -7.54 4.37 -9.85
C ASN A 14 -6.57 3.83 -8.78
N ALA A 15 -7.06 3.60 -7.57
CA ALA A 15 -6.28 3.01 -6.48
C ALA A 15 -5.80 1.59 -6.84
N GLY A 16 -6.66 0.77 -7.44
CA GLY A 16 -6.30 -0.59 -7.87
C GLY A 16 -5.23 -0.60 -8.96
N LEU A 17 -5.31 0.31 -9.95
CA LEU A 17 -4.29 0.48 -10.99
C LEU A 17 -2.93 0.91 -10.38
N LEU A 18 -2.95 1.91 -9.51
CA LEU A 18 -1.76 2.45 -8.87
C LEU A 18 -1.11 1.41 -7.93
N LEU A 19 -1.87 0.90 -6.96
CA LEU A 19 -1.36 0.00 -5.95
C LEU A 19 -0.99 -1.37 -6.53
N GLY A 20 -1.75 -1.88 -7.51
CA GLY A 20 -1.43 -3.14 -8.19
C GLY A 20 -0.12 -3.06 -8.97
N SER A 21 0.09 -1.99 -9.74
CA SER A 21 1.34 -1.79 -10.51
C SER A 21 2.55 -1.57 -9.60
N PHE A 22 2.41 -0.74 -8.56
CA PHE A 22 3.46 -0.49 -7.58
C PHE A 22 3.77 -1.76 -6.78
N GLY A 23 2.74 -2.49 -6.36
CA GLY A 23 2.84 -3.73 -5.62
C GLY A 23 3.52 -4.87 -6.40
N ALA A 24 3.48 -4.85 -7.73
CA ALA A 24 4.24 -5.79 -8.55
C ALA A 24 5.76 -5.67 -8.31
N LEU A 25 6.29 -4.44 -8.18
CA LEU A 25 7.70 -4.21 -7.85
C LEU A 25 8.02 -4.64 -6.41
N VAL A 26 7.13 -4.31 -5.46
CA VAL A 26 7.24 -4.75 -4.05
C VAL A 26 7.33 -6.28 -3.98
N SER A 27 6.48 -6.98 -4.74
CA SER A 27 6.45 -8.45 -4.78
C SER A 27 7.71 -9.05 -5.41
N LEU A 28 8.22 -8.45 -6.49
CA LEU A 28 9.47 -8.90 -7.13
C LEU A 28 10.69 -8.73 -6.23
N ARG A 29 10.71 -7.68 -5.40
CA ARG A 29 11.77 -7.45 -4.41
C ARG A 29 11.66 -8.36 -3.18
N GLY A 30 10.58 -9.10 -3.03
CA GLY A 30 10.29 -9.90 -1.83
C GLY A 30 9.99 -9.03 -0.60
N GLU A 31 9.55 -7.81 -0.82
CA GLU A 31 9.30 -6.80 0.22
C GLU A 31 7.78 -6.63 0.51
N ASN A 32 7.01 -7.72 0.39
CA ASN A 32 5.55 -7.69 0.49
C ASN A 32 5.01 -7.09 1.80
N LEU A 33 5.77 -7.19 2.88
CA LEU A 33 5.39 -6.63 4.18
C LEU A 33 5.84 -5.18 4.39
N THR A 34 6.63 -4.61 3.48
CA THR A 34 7.16 -3.23 3.64
C THR A 34 6.04 -2.19 3.66
N ALA A 35 4.99 -2.40 2.86
CA ALA A 35 3.84 -1.51 2.85
C ALA A 35 3.05 -1.56 4.17
N ASP A 36 2.94 -2.74 4.77
CA ASP A 36 2.29 -2.93 6.07
C ASP A 36 3.10 -2.25 7.19
N VAL A 37 4.43 -2.46 7.19
CA VAL A 37 5.36 -1.76 8.09
C VAL A 37 5.23 -0.24 7.95
N ALA A 38 5.27 0.27 6.72
CA ALA A 38 5.14 1.69 6.43
C ALA A 38 3.77 2.21 6.89
N GLY A 39 2.70 1.44 6.68
CA GLY A 39 1.35 1.79 7.09
C GLY A 39 1.21 1.94 8.60
N HIS A 40 1.68 0.97 9.37
CA HIS A 40 1.68 1.08 10.83
C HIS A 40 2.59 2.22 11.32
N GLY A 41 3.72 2.47 10.66
CA GLY A 41 4.56 3.63 10.92
C GLY A 41 3.80 4.95 10.69
N VAL A 42 3.10 5.08 9.56
CA VAL A 42 2.25 6.26 9.28
C VAL A 42 1.15 6.41 10.33
N VAL A 43 0.47 5.32 10.72
CA VAL A 43 -0.57 5.36 11.77
C VAL A 43 0.01 5.91 13.08
N SER A 44 1.20 5.46 13.50
CA SER A 44 1.88 5.98 14.69
C SER A 44 2.11 7.49 14.61
N GLY A 45 2.59 7.98 13.46
CA GLY A 45 2.83 9.42 13.23
C GLY A 45 1.55 10.25 13.18
N VAL A 46 0.49 9.70 12.56
CA VAL A 46 -0.83 10.37 12.53
C VAL A 46 -1.41 10.50 13.93
N VAL A 47 -1.38 9.42 14.73
CA VAL A 47 -1.85 9.46 16.12
C VAL A 47 -1.06 10.46 16.94
N LEU A 48 0.28 10.45 16.82
CA LEU A 48 1.14 11.40 17.51
C LEU A 48 0.83 12.84 17.10
N SER A 49 0.61 13.09 15.80
CA SER A 49 0.27 14.43 15.30
C SER A 49 -1.03 14.97 15.89
N GLN A 50 -2.04 14.12 16.05
CA GLN A 50 -3.30 14.50 16.67
C GLN A 50 -3.11 14.86 18.15
N GLY A 51 -2.36 14.06 18.90
CA GLY A 51 -2.02 14.36 20.30
C GLY A 51 -1.31 15.71 20.44
N VAL A 52 -0.29 15.95 19.63
CA VAL A 52 0.47 17.23 19.61
C VAL A 52 -0.42 18.41 19.21
N THR A 53 -1.27 18.22 18.19
CA THR A 53 -2.21 19.26 17.73
C THR A 53 -3.16 19.71 18.84
N VAL A 54 -3.73 18.75 19.58
CA VAL A 54 -4.63 19.06 20.71
C VAL A 54 -3.87 19.68 21.86
N TRP A 55 -2.71 19.13 22.20
CA TRP A 55 -1.90 19.64 23.33
C TRP A 55 -1.40 21.08 23.11
N LEU A 56 -1.01 21.41 21.87
CA LEU A 56 -0.53 22.75 21.51
C LEU A 56 -1.66 23.69 21.04
N GLY A 57 -2.90 23.22 20.91
CA GLY A 57 -4.02 24.02 20.39
C GLY A 57 -3.80 24.52 18.95
N LEU A 58 -3.14 23.71 18.09
CA LEU A 58 -2.76 24.13 16.75
C LEU A 58 -3.99 24.29 15.84
N THR A 59 -3.93 25.30 14.98
CA THR A 59 -4.93 25.52 13.95
C THR A 59 -4.83 24.46 12.84
N THR A 60 -5.91 24.27 12.08
CA THR A 60 -5.98 23.29 10.94
C THR A 60 -4.86 23.48 9.91
N TRP A 61 -4.39 24.71 9.69
CA TRP A 61 -3.30 25.01 8.77
C TRP A 61 -1.95 24.40 9.18
N LEU A 62 -1.69 24.30 10.48
CA LEU A 62 -0.47 23.69 11.02
C LEU A 62 -0.66 22.18 11.28
N ALA A 63 -1.87 21.74 11.53
CA ALA A 63 -2.18 20.33 11.78
C ALA A 63 -1.87 19.42 10.58
N VAL A 64 -2.19 19.84 9.36
CA VAL A 64 -1.95 19.03 8.14
C VAL A 64 -0.46 18.85 7.85
N PRO A 65 0.38 19.92 7.78
CA PRO A 65 1.82 19.74 7.61
C PRO A 65 2.47 18.91 8.74
N LEU A 66 2.02 19.09 9.99
CA LEU A 66 2.50 18.29 11.11
C LEU A 66 2.15 16.81 10.96
N LEU A 67 0.92 16.50 10.54
CA LEU A 67 0.50 15.12 10.24
C LEU A 67 1.39 14.49 9.16
N CYS A 68 1.63 15.20 8.07
CA CYS A 68 2.52 14.72 7.02
C CYS A 68 3.95 14.51 7.54
N ALA A 69 4.51 15.47 8.25
CA ALA A 69 5.87 15.42 8.78
C ALA A 69 6.05 14.26 9.76
N LEU A 70 5.15 14.09 10.73
CA LEU A 70 5.22 13.02 11.72
C LEU A 70 4.89 11.65 11.11
N GLY A 71 3.97 11.58 10.14
CA GLY A 71 3.71 10.36 9.37
C GLY A 71 4.93 9.89 8.58
N PHE A 72 5.62 10.81 7.91
CA PHE A 72 6.88 10.51 7.22
C PHE A 72 8.00 10.13 8.18
N ALA A 73 8.18 10.89 9.26
CA ALA A 73 9.25 10.67 10.23
C ALA A 73 9.11 9.32 10.92
N SER A 74 7.92 8.98 11.43
CA SER A 74 7.66 7.72 12.12
C SER A 74 7.79 6.52 11.20
N SER A 75 7.23 6.58 9.99
CA SER A 75 7.38 5.52 9.00
C SER A 75 8.82 5.38 8.53
N GLY A 76 9.52 6.50 8.30
CA GLY A 76 10.94 6.52 7.97
C GLY A 76 11.82 5.89 9.05
N LEU A 77 11.56 6.16 10.32
CA LEU A 77 12.28 5.55 11.43
C LEU A 77 12.15 4.02 11.45
N ILE A 78 10.95 3.52 11.19
CA ILE A 78 10.71 2.07 11.15
C ILE A 78 11.35 1.42 9.92
N LEU A 79 11.33 2.09 8.76
CA LEU A 79 12.08 1.63 7.59
C LEU A 79 13.60 1.65 7.82
N CYS A 80 14.14 2.65 8.50
CA CYS A 80 15.53 2.68 8.93
C CYS A 80 15.85 1.51 9.89
N PHE A 81 14.92 1.14 10.75
CA PHE A 81 15.06 -0.04 11.61
C PHE A 81 15.14 -1.34 10.80
N ILE A 82 14.34 -1.51 9.75
CA ILE A 82 14.49 -2.65 8.81
C ILE A 82 15.90 -2.66 8.20
N PHE A 83 16.36 -1.50 7.74
CA PHE A 83 17.69 -1.40 7.14
C PHE A 83 18.80 -1.77 8.13
N PHE A 84 18.69 -1.30 9.38
CA PHE A 84 19.60 -1.66 10.48
C PHE A 84 19.60 -3.17 10.75
N LEU A 85 18.44 -3.82 10.82
CA LEU A 85 18.33 -5.26 11.03
C LEU A 85 18.97 -6.06 9.88
N ARG A 86 18.73 -5.61 8.64
CA ARG A 86 19.35 -6.22 7.45
C ARG A 86 20.88 -6.07 7.46
N TRP A 87 21.37 -4.91 7.88
CA TRP A 87 22.81 -4.69 8.07
C TRP A 87 23.41 -5.62 9.14
N ARG A 88 22.63 -5.95 10.17
CA ARG A 88 23.00 -6.93 11.20
C ARG A 88 22.92 -8.39 10.73
N GLY A 89 22.55 -8.65 9.48
CA GLY A 89 22.48 -9.99 8.89
C GLY A 89 21.15 -10.71 9.04
N TYR A 90 20.10 -10.05 9.53
CA TYR A 90 18.77 -10.66 9.57
C TYR A 90 18.19 -10.80 8.15
N SER A 91 17.42 -11.87 7.94
CA SER A 91 16.73 -12.09 6.68
C SER A 91 15.68 -10.99 6.43
N VAL A 92 15.29 -10.75 5.15
CA VAL A 92 14.29 -9.76 4.78
C VAL A 92 12.98 -9.99 5.55
N GLY A 93 12.49 -11.24 5.57
CA GLY A 93 11.25 -11.57 6.27
C GLY A 93 11.32 -11.35 7.78
N ALA A 94 12.43 -11.75 8.43
CA ALA A 94 12.61 -11.52 9.87
C ALA A 94 12.68 -10.03 10.22
N SER A 95 13.41 -9.24 9.40
CA SER A 95 13.51 -7.79 9.59
C SER A 95 12.14 -7.10 9.46
N GLN A 96 11.35 -7.50 8.47
CA GLN A 96 9.99 -6.97 8.26
C GLN A 96 9.04 -7.39 9.39
N ALA A 97 9.06 -8.65 9.82
CA ALA A 97 8.21 -9.14 10.91
C ALA A 97 8.48 -8.41 12.24
N LEU A 98 9.77 -8.22 12.59
CA LEU A 98 10.16 -7.46 13.78
C LEU A 98 9.73 -5.99 13.67
N ALA A 99 9.90 -5.40 12.50
CA ALA A 99 9.49 -4.01 12.25
C ALA A 99 7.98 -3.83 12.35
N ILE A 100 7.16 -4.77 11.82
CA ILE A 100 5.70 -4.75 11.97
C ILE A 100 5.33 -4.83 13.46
N ALA A 101 5.90 -5.77 14.20
CA ALA A 101 5.61 -5.93 15.61
C ALA A 101 5.90 -4.64 16.40
N LEU A 102 7.04 -3.99 16.11
CA LEU A 102 7.40 -2.72 16.72
C LEU A 102 6.46 -1.59 16.29
N ALA A 103 6.18 -1.46 14.99
CA ALA A 103 5.32 -0.42 14.43
C ALA A 103 3.88 -0.54 14.94
N TYR A 104 3.34 -1.75 14.91
CA TYR A 104 2.00 -2.04 15.42
C TYR A 104 1.90 -1.80 16.92
N GLY A 105 2.83 -2.35 17.71
CA GLY A 105 2.87 -2.15 19.16
C GLY A 105 2.99 -0.69 19.55
N SER A 106 3.90 0.06 18.91
CA SER A 106 4.06 1.50 19.17
C SER A 106 2.81 2.29 18.78
N SER A 107 2.15 1.95 17.67
CA SER A 107 0.91 2.62 17.26
C SER A 107 -0.21 2.43 18.27
N LEU A 108 -0.36 1.23 18.84
CA LEU A 108 -1.37 0.95 19.87
C LEU A 108 -1.08 1.68 21.19
N VAL A 109 0.18 1.71 21.63
CA VAL A 109 0.58 2.43 22.83
C VAL A 109 0.32 3.94 22.67
N LEU A 110 0.79 4.52 21.56
CA LEU A 110 0.55 5.94 21.27
C LEU A 110 -0.93 6.26 21.20
N LEU A 111 -1.72 5.40 20.55
CA LEU A 111 -3.16 5.57 20.48
C LEU A 111 -3.80 5.57 21.85
N SER A 112 -3.45 4.61 22.72
CA SER A 112 -3.97 4.54 24.09
C SER A 112 -3.66 5.80 24.88
N LEU A 113 -2.43 6.32 24.76
CA LEU A 113 -2.01 7.57 25.40
C LEU A 113 -2.81 8.79 24.89
N VAL A 114 -2.98 8.90 23.55
CA VAL A 114 -3.71 10.03 22.96
C VAL A 114 -5.20 9.95 23.23
N GLN A 115 -5.79 8.74 23.27
CA GLN A 115 -7.19 8.55 23.68
C GLN A 115 -7.45 8.96 25.13
N ALA A 116 -6.51 8.69 26.03
CA ALA A 116 -6.61 9.13 27.43
C ALA A 116 -6.71 10.66 27.58
N THR A 117 -6.20 11.42 26.61
CA THR A 117 -6.33 12.90 26.57
C THR A 117 -7.65 13.40 25.96
N GLY A 118 -8.51 12.50 25.45
CA GLY A 118 -9.72 12.86 24.73
C GLY A 118 -9.48 13.40 23.30
N ALA A 119 -8.22 13.45 22.84
CA ALA A 119 -7.83 14.02 21.56
C ALA A 119 -8.21 13.16 20.36
N PHE A 120 -8.46 11.88 20.54
CA PHE A 120 -8.73 10.94 19.45
C PHE A 120 -9.93 10.04 19.77
N SER A 121 -10.92 10.04 18.88
CA SER A 121 -12.08 9.16 19.05
C SER A 121 -11.78 7.74 18.52
N THR A 122 -12.42 6.72 19.12
CA THR A 122 -12.38 5.33 18.62
C THR A 122 -12.83 5.22 17.17
N LYS A 123 -13.75 6.08 16.71
CA LYS A 123 -14.18 6.15 15.31
C LYS A 123 -13.05 6.53 14.36
N GLY A 124 -12.18 7.47 14.77
CA GLY A 124 -11.04 7.89 13.95
C GLY A 124 -10.04 6.76 13.70
N LEU A 125 -9.80 5.89 14.70
CA LEU A 125 -8.93 4.73 14.54
C LEU A 125 -9.54 3.70 13.58
N THR A 126 -10.82 3.39 13.76
CA THR A 126 -11.53 2.45 12.88
C THR A 126 -11.45 2.90 11.42
N LEU A 127 -11.58 4.20 11.17
CA LEU A 127 -11.41 4.79 9.84
C LEU A 127 -9.99 4.65 9.28
N LEU A 128 -8.96 4.80 10.11
CA LEU A 128 -7.56 4.63 9.67
C LEU A 128 -7.22 3.18 9.35
N LEU A 129 -7.75 2.22 10.11
CA LEU A 129 -7.46 0.81 9.92
C LEU A 129 -8.30 0.18 8.81
N LEU A 130 -9.61 0.44 8.82
CA LEU A 130 -10.55 -0.16 7.87
C LEU A 130 -10.78 0.70 6.63
N GLY A 131 -10.47 2.01 6.73
CA GLY A 131 -10.75 2.99 5.68
C GLY A 131 -12.22 3.35 5.58
N ASP A 132 -12.47 4.35 4.77
CA ASP A 132 -13.82 4.81 4.40
C ASP A 132 -13.94 4.88 2.87
N ALA A 133 -13.64 3.75 2.24
CA ALA A 133 -13.66 3.65 0.77
C ALA A 133 -15.06 3.91 0.18
N ALA A 134 -16.12 3.78 0.99
CA ALA A 134 -17.48 4.09 0.58
C ALA A 134 -17.76 5.61 0.49
N THR A 135 -16.97 6.45 1.18
CA THR A 135 -17.12 7.91 1.20
C THR A 135 -15.95 8.62 0.51
N LEU A 136 -15.41 8.02 -0.56
CA LEU A 136 -14.43 8.68 -1.39
C LEU A 136 -15.01 9.97 -2.00
N THR A 137 -14.28 11.07 -1.82
CA THR A 137 -14.61 12.38 -2.39
C THR A 137 -13.60 12.75 -3.47
N LEU A 138 -13.94 13.69 -4.35
CA LEU A 138 -13.01 14.20 -5.37
C LEU A 138 -11.69 14.68 -4.78
N VAL A 139 -11.73 15.28 -3.59
CA VAL A 139 -10.55 15.78 -2.87
C VAL A 139 -9.58 14.65 -2.53
N LYS A 140 -10.09 13.45 -2.25
CA LYS A 140 -9.26 12.25 -1.98
C LYS A 140 -8.84 11.53 -3.26
N VAL A 141 -9.68 11.53 -4.29
CA VAL A 141 -9.43 10.82 -5.56
C VAL A 141 -8.42 11.57 -6.44
N LEU A 142 -8.47 12.91 -6.46
CA LEU A 142 -7.61 13.72 -7.32
C LEU A 142 -6.10 13.54 -7.03
N PRO A 143 -5.61 13.58 -5.77
CA PRO A 143 -4.21 13.29 -5.46
C PRO A 143 -3.79 11.87 -5.88
N ALA A 144 -4.66 10.88 -5.68
CA ALA A 144 -4.39 9.50 -6.10
C ALA A 144 -4.29 9.37 -7.63
N LEU A 145 -5.10 10.12 -8.38
CA LEU A 145 -5.00 10.19 -9.84
C LEU A 145 -3.68 10.82 -10.29
N VAL A 146 -3.27 11.91 -9.66
CA VAL A 146 -1.96 12.54 -9.94
C VAL A 146 -0.82 11.56 -9.66
N LEU A 147 -0.87 10.84 -8.53
CA LEU A 147 0.12 9.81 -8.21
C LEU A 147 0.13 8.67 -9.25
N LEU A 148 -1.03 8.22 -9.75
CA LEU A 148 -1.09 7.22 -10.81
C LEU A 148 -0.43 7.73 -12.10
N LEU A 149 -0.69 8.97 -12.49
CA LEU A 149 -0.09 9.58 -13.69
C LEU A 149 1.43 9.74 -13.53
N VAL A 150 1.88 10.25 -12.38
CA VAL A 150 3.31 10.39 -12.07
C VAL A 150 3.99 9.04 -12.05
N TRP A 151 3.38 8.04 -11.39
CA TRP A 151 3.91 6.67 -11.35
C TRP A 151 3.92 6.04 -12.73
N GLY A 152 2.83 6.15 -13.50
CA GLY A 152 2.75 5.62 -14.86
C GLY A 152 3.82 6.23 -15.78
N LEU A 153 4.02 7.55 -15.70
CA LEU A 153 5.08 8.24 -16.45
C LEU A 153 6.47 7.78 -15.98
N ALA A 154 6.71 7.71 -14.68
CA ALA A 154 7.97 7.21 -14.12
C ALA A 154 8.24 5.77 -14.57
N PHE A 155 7.24 4.90 -14.54
CA PHE A 155 7.36 3.54 -15.04
C PHE A 155 7.71 3.50 -16.54
N LEU A 156 7.04 4.28 -17.39
CA LEU A 156 7.32 4.32 -18.82
C LEU A 156 8.73 4.82 -19.12
N LEU A 157 9.20 5.85 -18.42
CA LEU A 157 10.52 6.44 -18.62
C LEU A 157 11.65 5.58 -18.03
N LEU A 158 11.43 5.01 -16.85
CA LEU A 158 12.45 4.32 -16.06
C LEU A 158 12.33 2.79 -16.11
N ARG A 159 11.46 2.21 -16.95
CA ARG A 159 11.17 0.77 -16.98
C ARG A 159 12.41 -0.12 -17.07
N ARG A 160 13.45 0.30 -17.81
CA ARG A 160 14.71 -0.44 -17.92
C ARG A 160 15.50 -0.39 -16.61
N ALA A 161 15.67 0.82 -16.06
CA ALA A 161 16.35 1.01 -14.80
C ALA A 161 15.63 0.29 -13.62
N LEU A 162 14.29 0.33 -13.60
CA LEU A 162 13.48 -0.39 -12.60
C LEU A 162 13.61 -1.91 -12.76
N HIS A 163 13.63 -2.41 -14.00
CA HIS A 163 13.85 -3.83 -14.27
C HIS A 163 15.20 -4.29 -13.72
N ASP A 164 16.27 -3.58 -14.08
CA ASP A 164 17.63 -3.94 -13.66
C ASP A 164 17.81 -3.80 -12.14
N TRP A 165 17.26 -2.74 -11.56
CA TRP A 165 17.29 -2.52 -10.11
C TRP A 165 16.54 -3.60 -9.30
N VAL A 166 15.43 -4.14 -9.85
CA VAL A 166 14.62 -5.16 -9.17
C VAL A 166 15.25 -6.55 -9.31
N LEU A 167 15.76 -6.90 -10.49
CA LEU A 167 16.20 -8.25 -10.81
C LEU A 167 17.70 -8.48 -10.57
N ASP A 168 18.54 -7.45 -10.73
CA ASP A 168 20.00 -7.58 -10.61
C ASP A 168 20.56 -6.75 -9.45
N ARG A 169 20.32 -7.22 -8.24
CA ARG A 169 20.80 -6.59 -7.00
C ARG A 169 22.33 -6.56 -6.87
N ASN A 170 23.05 -7.39 -7.65
CA ASN A 170 24.49 -7.55 -7.56
C ASN A 170 25.24 -6.97 -8.76
N ALA A 171 24.58 -6.25 -9.67
CA ALA A 171 25.23 -5.58 -10.76
C ALA A 171 26.24 -4.55 -10.24
N SER A 172 27.49 -4.96 -10.19
CA SER A 172 28.63 -4.23 -9.59
C SER A 172 28.87 -2.82 -10.18
N GLY A 173 28.26 -2.50 -11.32
CA GLY A 173 28.32 -1.18 -11.95
C GLY A 173 27.37 -0.13 -11.39
N LEU A 174 26.40 -0.52 -10.55
CA LEU A 174 25.30 0.36 -10.10
C LEU A 174 25.30 0.60 -8.58
N ALA A 175 26.35 0.22 -7.83
CA ALA A 175 26.34 0.25 -6.36
C ALA A 175 25.93 1.61 -5.76
N GLY A 176 26.39 2.73 -6.33
CA GLY A 176 25.96 4.08 -5.89
C GLY A 176 24.54 4.41 -6.30
N LEU A 177 24.12 4.02 -7.49
CA LEU A 177 22.76 4.26 -8.01
C LEU A 177 21.71 3.40 -7.28
N GLN A 178 22.06 2.18 -6.89
CA GLN A 178 21.18 1.30 -6.12
C GLN A 178 20.78 1.91 -4.78
N SER A 179 21.71 2.50 -4.04
CA SER A 179 21.40 3.15 -2.76
C SER A 179 20.43 4.32 -2.92
N TRP A 180 20.59 5.10 -4.00
CA TRP A 180 19.66 6.20 -4.31
C TRP A 180 18.29 5.68 -4.72
N LEU A 181 18.22 4.64 -5.54
CA LEU A 181 16.96 4.02 -5.95
C LEU A 181 16.24 3.38 -4.75
N ASP A 182 16.95 2.75 -3.83
CA ASP A 182 16.38 2.22 -2.59
C ASP A 182 15.82 3.33 -1.70
N LEU A 183 16.51 4.47 -1.59
CA LEU A 183 16.02 5.63 -0.86
C LEU A 183 14.77 6.23 -1.52
N VAL A 184 14.83 6.46 -2.82
CA VAL A 184 13.68 6.99 -3.59
C VAL A 184 12.48 6.04 -3.48
N TRP A 185 12.71 4.74 -3.54
CA TRP A 185 11.69 3.72 -3.37
C TRP A 185 11.06 3.74 -1.97
N ALA A 186 11.88 3.85 -0.92
CA ALA A 186 11.39 3.96 0.44
C ALA A 186 10.52 5.23 0.63
N VAL A 187 10.99 6.37 0.13
CA VAL A 187 10.24 7.64 0.17
C VAL A 187 8.93 7.52 -0.63
N ALA A 188 8.99 6.96 -1.83
CA ALA A 188 7.80 6.74 -2.67
C ALA A 188 6.77 5.83 -1.98
N THR A 189 7.23 4.76 -1.32
CA THR A 189 6.36 3.84 -0.56
C THR A 189 5.67 4.56 0.60
N VAL A 190 6.41 5.34 1.39
CA VAL A 190 5.83 6.12 2.50
C VAL A 190 4.85 7.16 1.97
N ALA A 191 5.19 7.88 0.91
CA ALA A 191 4.31 8.88 0.28
C ALA A 191 3.01 8.24 -0.23
N LEU A 192 3.12 7.09 -0.90
CA LEU A 192 1.98 6.33 -1.39
C LEU A 192 1.07 5.89 -0.23
N VAL A 193 1.65 5.31 0.82
CA VAL A 193 0.91 4.86 2.01
C VAL A 193 0.25 6.04 2.71
N LEU A 194 0.98 7.11 2.97
CA LEU A 194 0.45 8.30 3.66
C LEU A 194 -0.72 8.95 2.89
N SER A 195 -0.65 8.97 1.56
CA SER A 195 -1.72 9.53 0.72
C SER A 195 -2.94 8.62 0.59
N ALA A 196 -2.73 7.30 0.55
CA ALA A 196 -3.79 6.33 0.32
C ALA A 196 -4.49 5.88 1.61
N LEU A 197 -3.78 5.88 2.75
CA LEU A 197 -4.28 5.40 4.05
C LEU A 197 -5.61 6.05 4.48
N PRO A 198 -5.79 7.40 4.44
CA PRO A 198 -7.02 8.03 4.88
C PRO A 198 -8.24 7.70 4.00
N ALA A 199 -8.01 7.28 2.78
CA ALA A 199 -9.06 6.94 1.81
C ALA A 199 -9.42 5.45 1.85
N LEU A 200 -8.41 4.59 1.87
CA LEU A 200 -8.56 3.15 1.68
C LEU A 200 -8.50 2.37 3.01
N GLY A 201 -7.84 2.92 4.01
CA GLY A 201 -7.46 2.19 5.22
C GLY A 201 -6.30 1.22 4.98
N LEU A 202 -5.69 0.79 6.08
CA LEU A 202 -4.48 -0.04 6.03
C LEU A 202 -4.76 -1.42 5.41
N THR A 203 -5.84 -2.06 5.79
CA THR A 203 -6.19 -3.42 5.31
C THR A 203 -6.38 -3.47 3.79
N LEU A 204 -7.15 -2.53 3.24
CA LEU A 204 -7.40 -2.48 1.80
C LEU A 204 -6.13 -2.12 1.04
N LEU A 205 -5.34 -1.17 1.55
CA LEU A 205 -4.09 -0.74 0.96
C LEU A 205 -3.09 -1.90 0.81
N VAL A 206 -2.86 -2.67 1.89
CA VAL A 206 -1.95 -3.83 1.89
C VAL A 206 -2.47 -4.92 0.96
N GLY A 207 -3.77 -5.20 0.98
CA GLY A 207 -4.40 -6.16 0.07
C GLY A 207 -4.23 -5.79 -1.41
N MET A 208 -4.46 -4.52 -1.76
CA MET A 208 -4.28 -4.02 -3.13
C MET A 208 -2.82 -3.97 -3.59
N LEU A 209 -1.86 -3.79 -2.68
CA LEU A 209 -0.44 -3.83 -3.01
C LEU A 209 0.07 -5.25 -3.25
N THR A 210 -0.45 -6.25 -2.56
CA THR A 210 0.12 -7.59 -2.59
C THR A 210 -0.63 -8.56 -3.51
N LEU A 211 -1.95 -8.62 -3.42
CA LEU A 211 -2.76 -9.65 -4.09
C LEU A 211 -2.74 -9.56 -5.62
N PRO A 212 -2.84 -8.39 -6.28
CA PRO A 212 -2.85 -8.34 -7.75
C PRO A 212 -1.58 -8.93 -8.37
N ALA A 213 -0.42 -8.65 -7.80
CA ALA A 213 0.85 -9.21 -8.27
C ALA A 213 0.90 -10.73 -8.10
N LEU A 214 0.40 -11.26 -6.97
CA LEU A 214 0.34 -12.69 -6.71
C LEU A 214 -0.63 -13.43 -7.64
N ILE A 215 -1.73 -12.77 -8.03
CA ILE A 215 -2.70 -13.32 -9.00
C ILE A 215 -2.07 -13.47 -10.38
N VAL A 216 -1.33 -12.46 -10.83
CA VAL A 216 -0.78 -12.41 -12.20
C VAL A 216 0.50 -13.22 -12.34
N ARG A 217 1.31 -13.31 -11.29
CA ARG A 217 2.64 -13.95 -11.33
C ARG A 217 2.68 -15.36 -11.96
N PRO A 218 1.71 -16.29 -11.71
CA PRO A 218 1.73 -17.62 -12.34
C PRO A 218 1.48 -17.62 -13.86
N TRP A 219 0.93 -16.53 -14.40
CA TRP A 219 0.44 -16.43 -15.77
C TRP A 219 1.36 -15.65 -16.70
N VAL A 220 2.30 -14.87 -16.12
CA VAL A 220 3.13 -13.92 -16.88
C VAL A 220 4.60 -14.09 -16.48
N ALA A 221 5.46 -14.24 -17.51
CA ALA A 221 6.90 -14.39 -17.33
C ALA A 221 7.68 -13.06 -17.47
N SER A 222 7.08 -12.02 -18.08
CA SER A 222 7.77 -10.76 -18.35
C SER A 222 7.53 -9.73 -17.25
N PHE A 223 8.56 -8.92 -16.96
CA PHE A 223 8.49 -7.83 -16.00
C PHE A 223 7.35 -6.84 -16.31
N ASN A 224 7.30 -6.34 -17.56
CA ASN A 224 6.26 -5.40 -17.98
C ASN A 224 4.85 -6.02 -17.89
N GLY A 225 4.73 -7.30 -18.28
CA GLY A 225 3.47 -8.03 -18.20
C GLY A 225 2.99 -8.18 -16.76
N LEU A 226 3.91 -8.41 -15.79
CA LEU A 226 3.54 -8.51 -14.39
C LEU A 226 3.03 -7.16 -13.85
N VAL A 227 3.73 -6.06 -14.15
CA VAL A 227 3.33 -4.72 -13.67
C VAL A 227 1.99 -4.30 -14.27
N LEU A 228 1.83 -4.43 -15.59
CA LEU A 228 0.58 -4.05 -16.27
C LEU A 228 -0.57 -5.00 -15.91
N GLY A 229 -0.30 -6.29 -15.83
CA GLY A 229 -1.30 -7.28 -15.42
C GLY A 229 -1.79 -7.06 -13.99
N ALA A 230 -0.87 -6.77 -13.06
CA ALA A 230 -1.24 -6.46 -11.68
C ALA A 230 -2.05 -5.14 -11.58
N ALA A 231 -1.69 -4.13 -12.37
CA ALA A 231 -2.48 -2.91 -12.48
C ALA A 231 -3.93 -3.22 -12.94
N LEU A 232 -4.06 -3.95 -14.05
CA LEU A 232 -5.37 -4.28 -14.62
C LEU A 232 -6.22 -5.13 -13.67
N VAL A 233 -5.65 -6.17 -13.07
CA VAL A 233 -6.36 -7.02 -12.11
C VAL A 233 -6.76 -6.20 -10.88
N GLY A 234 -5.86 -5.39 -10.33
CA GLY A 234 -6.15 -4.50 -9.22
C GLY A 234 -7.28 -3.53 -9.54
N GLY A 235 -7.21 -2.85 -10.68
CA GLY A 235 -8.24 -1.89 -11.11
C GLY A 235 -9.60 -2.54 -11.39
N LEU A 236 -9.63 -3.64 -12.15
CA LEU A 236 -10.87 -4.32 -12.52
C LEU A 236 -11.58 -4.93 -11.31
N VAL A 237 -10.86 -5.68 -10.47
CA VAL A 237 -11.47 -6.33 -9.29
C VAL A 237 -11.96 -5.29 -8.31
N SER A 238 -11.19 -4.22 -8.08
CA SER A 238 -11.61 -3.11 -7.20
C SER A 238 -12.81 -2.36 -7.76
N GLY A 239 -12.87 -2.14 -9.06
CA GLY A 239 -14.00 -1.51 -9.72
C GLY A 239 -15.27 -2.35 -9.61
N VAL A 240 -15.18 -3.65 -9.90
CA VAL A 240 -16.33 -4.58 -9.79
C VAL A 240 -16.81 -4.70 -8.35
N ALA A 241 -15.90 -4.89 -7.39
CA ALA A 241 -16.25 -4.98 -5.98
C ALA A 241 -16.85 -3.65 -5.45
N GLY A 242 -16.30 -2.50 -5.88
CA GLY A 242 -16.85 -1.18 -5.56
C GLY A 242 -18.26 -0.98 -6.11
N TRP A 243 -18.51 -1.40 -7.34
CA TRP A 243 -19.85 -1.35 -7.95
C TRP A 243 -20.84 -2.26 -7.20
N LEU A 244 -20.43 -3.48 -6.85
CA LEU A 244 -21.26 -4.41 -6.09
C LEU A 244 -21.63 -3.85 -4.70
N SER A 245 -20.68 -3.26 -3.99
CA SER A 245 -20.92 -2.69 -2.65
C SER A 245 -21.80 -1.43 -2.69
N ALA A 246 -21.68 -0.62 -3.74
CA ALA A 246 -22.44 0.62 -3.84
C ALA A 246 -23.87 0.43 -4.34
N GLY A 247 -24.12 -0.62 -5.15
CA GLY A 247 -25.40 -0.80 -5.84
C GLY A 247 -26.19 -2.04 -5.47
N VAL A 248 -25.57 -3.10 -4.94
CA VAL A 248 -26.23 -4.41 -4.80
C VAL A 248 -26.16 -4.94 -3.37
N LEU A 249 -25.02 -4.80 -2.72
CA LEU A 249 -24.76 -5.43 -1.41
C LEU A 249 -24.37 -4.36 -0.39
N PRO A 250 -25.09 -4.21 0.74
CA PRO A 250 -24.75 -3.24 1.78
C PRO A 250 -23.55 -3.75 2.62
N LEU A 251 -22.39 -3.99 1.95
CA LEU A 251 -21.17 -4.50 2.57
C LEU A 251 -20.08 -3.40 2.59
N PRO A 252 -19.17 -3.45 3.57
CA PRO A 252 -18.04 -2.53 3.63
C PRO A 252 -17.17 -2.69 2.37
N THR A 253 -17.07 -1.63 1.58
CA THR A 253 -16.40 -1.63 0.26
C THR A 253 -14.97 -2.14 0.33
N GLY A 254 -14.19 -1.68 1.31
CA GLY A 254 -12.79 -2.09 1.47
C GLY A 254 -12.63 -3.59 1.71
N ALA A 255 -13.43 -4.15 2.62
CA ALA A 255 -13.40 -5.58 2.90
C ALA A 255 -13.84 -6.42 1.68
N LEU A 256 -14.87 -5.97 0.95
CA LEU A 256 -15.34 -6.67 -0.24
C LEU A 256 -14.27 -6.73 -1.34
N VAL A 257 -13.52 -5.64 -1.55
CA VAL A 257 -12.40 -5.60 -2.51
C VAL A 257 -11.32 -6.61 -2.14
N VAL A 258 -10.88 -6.65 -0.86
CA VAL A 258 -9.84 -7.58 -0.41
C VAL A 258 -10.29 -9.03 -0.54
N VAL A 259 -11.53 -9.34 -0.12
CA VAL A 259 -12.10 -10.67 -0.25
C VAL A 259 -12.24 -11.10 -1.71
N SER A 260 -12.66 -10.18 -2.60
CA SER A 260 -12.74 -10.44 -4.04
C SER A 260 -11.37 -10.73 -4.65
N LEU A 261 -10.34 -9.94 -4.32
CA LEU A 261 -8.97 -10.20 -4.74
C LEU A 261 -8.46 -11.54 -4.20
N GLY A 262 -8.73 -11.87 -2.95
CA GLY A 262 -8.38 -13.16 -2.35
C GLY A 262 -9.07 -14.34 -3.04
N ALA A 263 -10.35 -14.21 -3.39
CA ALA A 263 -11.09 -15.23 -4.12
C ALA A 263 -10.51 -15.44 -5.53
N VAL A 264 -10.22 -14.35 -6.25
CA VAL A 264 -9.58 -14.43 -7.58
C VAL A 264 -8.19 -15.08 -7.49
N TRP A 265 -7.41 -14.76 -6.45
CA TRP A 265 -6.13 -15.41 -6.21
C TRP A 265 -6.28 -16.90 -5.93
N ALA A 266 -7.22 -17.31 -5.08
CA ALA A 266 -7.46 -18.72 -4.75
C ALA A 266 -7.89 -19.52 -5.98
N LEU A 267 -8.85 -19.02 -6.75
CA LEU A 267 -9.31 -19.65 -7.99
C LEU A 267 -8.19 -19.73 -9.04
N GLY A 268 -7.43 -18.63 -9.21
CA GLY A 268 -6.30 -18.59 -10.15
C GLY A 268 -5.19 -19.56 -9.76
N SER A 269 -4.86 -19.69 -8.48
CA SER A 269 -3.83 -20.62 -7.99
C SER A 269 -4.25 -22.08 -8.14
N LEU A 270 -5.52 -22.41 -7.91
CA LEU A 270 -6.08 -23.73 -8.16
C LEU A 270 -5.99 -24.09 -9.66
N ALA A 271 -6.39 -23.17 -10.54
CA ALA A 271 -6.32 -23.36 -11.99
C ALA A 271 -4.87 -23.56 -12.49
N ALA A 272 -3.92 -22.77 -11.95
CA ALA A 272 -2.50 -22.92 -12.27
C ALA A 272 -1.92 -24.25 -11.76
N GLY A 273 -2.35 -24.71 -10.58
CA GLY A 273 -1.95 -26.00 -10.01
C GLY A 273 -2.45 -27.19 -10.85
N LEU A 274 -3.67 -27.12 -11.37
CA LEU A 274 -4.24 -28.15 -12.25
C LEU A 274 -3.48 -28.24 -13.59
N ARG A 275 -3.08 -27.10 -14.17
CA ARG A 275 -2.28 -27.07 -15.41
C ARG A 275 -0.91 -27.73 -15.24
N ARG A 276 -0.24 -27.52 -14.09
CA ARG A 276 1.09 -28.14 -13.83
C ARG A 276 1.01 -29.66 -13.69
N LYS A 277 -0.09 -30.21 -13.17
CA LYS A 277 -0.28 -31.66 -13.06
C LYS A 277 -0.61 -32.34 -14.39
N GLY A 278 -1.10 -31.60 -15.40
CA GLY A 278 -1.43 -32.12 -16.74
C GLY A 278 -0.26 -32.17 -17.73
N VAL A 279 0.93 -31.67 -17.36
CA VAL A 279 2.13 -31.73 -18.19
C VAL A 279 2.98 -32.90 -17.69
N PRO A 280 3.11 -34.03 -18.47
CA PRO A 280 4.00 -35.12 -18.08
C PRO A 280 5.43 -34.59 -17.98
N ALA A 281 6.14 -34.97 -16.92
CA ALA A 281 7.57 -34.69 -16.78
C ALA A 281 8.30 -35.26 -18.00
N ARG A 282 8.91 -34.39 -18.78
CA ARG A 282 9.85 -34.76 -19.86
C ARG A 282 11.22 -34.91 -19.28
#